data_a2f53d5848f6829e8cebe116e35f2946
#
_entry.id   a2f53d5848f6829e8cebe116e35f2946
#
_cell.length_a   1.000
_cell.length_b   1.000
_cell.length_c   1.000
_cell.angle_alpha   90.00
_cell.angle_beta   90.00
_cell.angle_gamma   90.00
#
_symmetry.space_group_name_H-M   'P 1'
#
loop_
_entity.id
_entity.type
_entity.pdbx_description
1 polymer ?
#
loop_
_entity_poly.entity_id
_entity_poly.type
_entity_poly.pdbx_seq_one_letter_code
_entity_poly.pdbx_strand_id
1 'polypeptide(L)'
;MTDVLTLIAQTITTDDFGNEVATETTNTLFCEVDSITQSEFYAAEDTELNPEYRFTVFFGDYNGQSICEYNGTRYAFYRTYRQGDYMELYAERKIGV
;
A
#
# COMPACT_ATOMS: atom_id res chain seq x y z
N MET A 1 12.65 2.85 12.28
CA MET A 1 11.58 3.25 11.37
C MET A 1 11.29 4.72 11.56
N THR A 2 11.75 5.53 10.61
CA THR A 2 11.68 6.99 10.72
C THR A 2 10.78 7.63 9.66
N ASP A 3 10.37 6.87 8.66
CA ASP A 3 9.46 7.36 7.64
C ASP A 3 8.01 7.14 8.06
N VAL A 4 7.11 7.93 7.48
CA VAL A 4 5.69 7.89 7.80
C VAL A 4 4.90 7.47 6.56
N LEU A 5 4.00 6.52 6.76
CA LEU A 5 3.14 5.97 5.72
C LEU A 5 1.69 6.05 6.17
N THR A 6 0.81 6.45 5.27
CA THR A 6 -0.62 6.42 5.52
C THR A 6 -1.25 5.27 4.76
N LEU A 7 -1.76 4.28 5.47
CA LEU A 7 -2.51 3.17 4.89
C LEU A 7 -3.96 3.59 4.69
N ILE A 8 -4.52 3.27 3.53
CA ILE A 8 -5.87 3.67 3.15
C ILE A 8 -6.72 2.43 2.91
N ALA A 9 -7.80 2.30 3.66
CA ALA A 9 -8.80 1.26 3.47
C ALA A 9 -10.06 1.88 2.87
N GLN A 10 -10.57 1.27 1.81
CA GLN A 10 -11.81 1.70 1.17
C GLN A 10 -12.93 0.75 1.55
N THR A 11 -14.04 1.29 2.03
CA THR A 11 -15.22 0.53 2.39
C THR A 11 -16.39 1.05 1.57
N ILE A 12 -17.15 0.14 0.94
CA ILE A 12 -18.37 0.48 0.21
C ILE A 12 -19.54 0.04 1.06
N THR A 13 -20.43 0.98 1.40
CA THR A 13 -21.64 0.71 2.15
C THR A 13 -22.84 1.15 1.34
N THR A 14 -24.02 0.58 1.65
CA THR A 14 -25.28 0.98 1.03
C THR A 14 -26.07 1.83 2.01
N ASP A 15 -26.51 3.01 1.57
CA ASP A 15 -27.30 3.88 2.41
C ASP A 15 -28.78 3.45 2.43
N ASP A 16 -29.64 4.18 3.16
CA ASP A 16 -31.05 3.85 3.32
C ASP A 16 -31.84 3.96 2.02
N PHE A 17 -31.28 4.61 1.01
CA PHE A 17 -31.90 4.78 -0.31
C PHE A 17 -31.36 3.80 -1.34
N GLY A 18 -30.50 2.86 -0.95
CA GLY A 18 -29.90 1.89 -1.84
C GLY A 18 -28.72 2.40 -2.65
N ASN A 19 -28.21 3.59 -2.35
CA ASN A 19 -27.04 4.14 -3.03
C ASN A 19 -25.77 3.61 -2.38
N GLU A 20 -24.77 3.33 -3.22
CA GLU A 20 -23.46 2.94 -2.72
C GLU A 20 -22.66 4.16 -2.28
N VAL A 21 -22.12 4.10 -1.07
CA VAL A 21 -21.28 5.16 -0.52
C VAL A 21 -19.89 4.59 -0.26
N ALA A 22 -18.87 5.19 -0.88
CA ALA A 22 -17.49 4.82 -0.65
C ALA A 22 -16.90 5.66 0.49
N THR A 23 -16.34 4.99 1.49
CA THR A 23 -15.70 5.64 2.62
C THR A 23 -14.25 5.20 2.69
N GLU A 24 -13.34 6.16 2.84
CA GLU A 24 -11.92 5.88 3.06
C GLU A 24 -11.58 6.05 4.53
N THR A 25 -10.90 5.05 5.08
CA THR A 25 -10.36 5.11 6.44
C THR A 25 -8.84 5.12 6.32
N THR A 26 -8.20 6.06 6.99
CA THR A 26 -6.75 6.22 6.94
C THR A 26 -6.13 5.85 8.28
N ASN A 27 -4.94 5.25 8.22
CA ASN A 27 -4.14 4.93 9.40
C ASN A 27 -2.68 5.31 9.11
N THR A 28 -2.18 6.29 9.84
CA THR A 28 -0.80 6.78 9.67
C THR A 28 0.10 6.08 10.67
N LEU A 29 1.21 5.52 10.16
CA LEU A 29 2.14 4.75 10.98
C LEU A 29 3.57 4.95 10.52
N PHE A 30 4.53 4.52 11.33
CA PHE A 30 5.93 4.55 10.98
C PHE A 30 6.29 3.34 10.12
N CYS A 31 7.21 3.54 9.20
CA CYS A 31 7.69 2.49 8.31
C CYS A 31 9.16 2.69 7.95
N GLU A 32 9.75 1.64 7.38
CA GLU A 32 10.99 1.74 6.62
C GLU A 32 10.65 1.74 5.15
N VAL A 33 11.40 2.51 4.36
CA VAL A 33 11.18 2.63 2.92
C VAL A 33 12.45 2.25 2.19
N ASP A 34 12.30 1.30 1.26
CA ASP A 34 13.36 0.90 0.34
C ASP A 34 12.89 1.08 -1.08
N SER A 35 13.77 1.55 -1.95
CA SER A 35 13.48 1.61 -3.39
C SER A 35 13.62 0.22 -3.99
N ILE A 36 12.68 -0.15 -4.86
CA ILE A 36 12.74 -1.42 -5.57
C ILE A 36 13.70 -1.25 -6.74
N THR A 37 14.70 -2.15 -6.81
CA THR A 37 15.68 -2.10 -7.88
C THR A 37 15.12 -2.70 -9.17
N GLN A 38 15.74 -2.34 -10.29
CA GLN A 38 15.35 -2.85 -11.60
C GLN A 38 15.49 -4.37 -11.70
N SER A 39 16.46 -4.96 -11.00
CA SER A 39 16.62 -6.41 -10.99
C SER A 39 15.48 -7.11 -10.26
N GLU A 40 14.97 -6.52 -9.20
CA GLU A 40 13.78 -7.03 -8.51
C GLU A 40 12.54 -6.94 -9.39
N PHE A 41 12.44 -5.85 -10.16
CA PHE A 41 11.34 -5.66 -11.09
C PHE A 41 11.33 -6.73 -12.18
N TYR A 42 12.48 -7.02 -12.77
CA TYR A 42 12.56 -8.05 -13.83
C TYR A 42 12.22 -9.44 -13.30
N ALA A 43 12.49 -9.72 -12.05
CA ALA A 43 12.12 -11.01 -11.44
C ALA A 43 10.60 -11.20 -11.36
N ALA A 44 9.82 -10.14 -11.38
CA ALA A 44 8.36 -10.20 -11.34
C ALA A 44 7.72 -10.55 -12.68
N GLU A 45 8.44 -10.46 -13.80
CA GLU A 45 8.01 -10.80 -15.15
C GLU A 45 6.75 -10.05 -15.64
N ASP A 46 6.32 -9.03 -14.95
CA ASP A 46 5.12 -8.27 -15.29
C ASP A 46 5.53 -6.87 -15.75
N THR A 47 5.32 -6.59 -17.04
CA THR A 47 5.72 -5.32 -17.64
C THR A 47 4.70 -4.20 -17.43
N GLU A 48 3.52 -4.51 -16.90
CA GLU A 48 2.49 -3.50 -16.60
C GLU A 48 2.68 -2.86 -15.22
N LEU A 49 3.45 -3.50 -14.35
CA LEU A 49 3.73 -2.96 -13.02
C LEU A 49 4.76 -1.85 -13.10
N ASN A 50 4.58 -0.85 -12.24
CA ASN A 50 5.56 0.23 -12.05
C ASN A 50 6.04 0.21 -10.59
N PRO A 51 6.80 -0.83 -10.17
CA PRO A 51 7.26 -0.93 -8.78
C PRO A 51 8.14 0.25 -8.43
N GLU A 52 7.93 0.82 -7.27
CA GLU A 52 8.69 1.99 -6.85
C GLU A 52 9.29 1.84 -5.47
N TYR A 53 8.51 1.34 -4.52
CA TYR A 53 8.95 1.22 -3.13
C TYR A 53 8.55 -0.10 -2.50
N ARG A 54 9.36 -0.51 -1.51
CA ARG A 54 9.00 -1.56 -0.57
C ARG A 54 8.90 -0.90 0.80
N PHE A 55 7.71 -0.94 1.39
CA PHE A 55 7.49 -0.41 2.74
C PHE A 55 7.52 -1.56 3.73
N THR A 56 8.26 -1.41 4.81
CA THR A 56 8.27 -2.39 5.90
C THR A 56 7.59 -1.77 7.11
N VAL A 57 6.51 -2.40 7.55
CA VAL A 57 5.70 -1.92 8.68
C VAL A 57 5.60 -3.00 9.74
N PHE A 58 5.25 -2.62 10.96
CA PHE A 58 4.95 -3.58 12.01
C PHE A 58 3.69 -4.35 11.64
N PHE A 59 3.73 -5.69 11.78
CA PHE A 59 2.62 -6.54 11.34
C PHE A 59 1.29 -6.16 11.99
N GLY A 60 1.31 -5.81 13.29
CA GLY A 60 0.10 -5.43 14.01
C GLY A 60 -0.57 -4.16 13.52
N ASP A 61 0.15 -3.32 12.76
CA ASP A 61 -0.39 -2.07 12.22
C ASP A 61 -1.01 -2.24 10.83
N TYR A 62 -0.84 -3.42 10.22
CA TYR A 62 -1.35 -3.68 8.87
C TYR A 62 -2.63 -4.52 8.95
N ASN A 63 -3.70 -4.04 8.33
CA ASN A 63 -5.02 -4.68 8.36
C ASN A 63 -5.54 -5.01 6.97
N GLY A 64 -4.66 -5.35 6.04
CA GLY A 64 -5.07 -5.77 4.70
C GLY A 64 -5.37 -4.63 3.74
N GLN A 65 -4.96 -3.41 4.06
CA GLN A 65 -5.14 -2.27 3.17
C GLN A 65 -4.39 -2.51 1.85
N SER A 66 -4.97 -2.08 0.74
CA SER A 66 -4.38 -2.27 -0.58
C SER A 66 -3.80 -1.00 -1.19
N ILE A 67 -4.02 0.14 -0.55
CA ILE A 67 -3.58 1.46 -1.02
C ILE A 67 -2.89 2.19 0.12
N CYS A 68 -1.90 3.01 -0.24
CA CYS A 68 -1.25 3.89 0.72
C CYS A 68 -0.93 5.24 0.10
N GLU A 69 -0.58 6.20 0.95
CA GLU A 69 -0.06 7.50 0.54
C GLU A 69 1.29 7.72 1.21
N TYR A 70 2.28 8.06 0.41
CA TYR A 70 3.63 8.37 0.87
C TYR A 70 4.12 9.61 0.16
N ASN A 71 4.52 10.64 0.93
CA ASN A 71 4.97 11.92 0.40
C ASN A 71 3.98 12.56 -0.59
N GLY A 72 2.69 12.44 -0.32
CA GLY A 72 1.65 13.03 -1.15
C GLY A 72 1.31 12.24 -2.42
N THR A 73 1.90 11.09 -2.61
CA THR A 73 1.64 10.23 -3.79
C THR A 73 0.99 8.93 -3.35
N ARG A 74 -0.04 8.49 -4.08
CA ARG A 74 -0.71 7.23 -3.80
C ARG A 74 -0.02 6.07 -4.50
N TYR A 75 0.07 4.96 -3.79
CA TYR A 75 0.63 3.71 -4.28
C TYR A 75 -0.35 2.58 -4.01
N ALA A 76 -0.33 1.58 -4.87
CA ALA A 76 -1.10 0.35 -4.68
C ALA A 76 -0.14 -0.80 -4.38
N PHE A 77 -0.51 -1.66 -3.44
CA PHE A 77 0.31 -2.82 -3.13
C PHE A 77 -0.03 -3.95 -4.09
N TYR A 78 0.99 -4.44 -4.80
CA TYR A 78 0.82 -5.58 -5.70
C TYR A 78 1.29 -6.88 -5.06
N ARG A 79 2.01 -6.81 -3.94
CA ARG A 79 2.50 -7.97 -3.24
C ARG A 79 2.74 -7.62 -1.78
N THR A 80 2.45 -8.56 -0.89
CA THR A 80 2.76 -8.44 0.52
C THR A 80 3.48 -9.69 0.99
N TYR A 81 4.38 -9.53 1.96
CA TYR A 81 5.13 -10.65 2.52
C TYR A 81 5.37 -10.41 4.00
N ARG A 82 4.98 -11.39 4.81
CA ARG A 82 5.20 -11.31 6.26
C ARG A 82 6.55 -11.93 6.61
N GLN A 83 7.32 -11.20 7.39
CA GLN A 83 8.60 -11.69 7.91
C GLN A 83 8.67 -11.40 9.42
N GLY A 84 8.37 -12.43 10.24
CA GLY A 84 8.34 -12.27 11.69
C GLY A 84 7.28 -11.29 12.14
N ASP A 85 7.71 -10.25 12.85
CA ASP A 85 6.82 -9.20 13.36
C ASP A 85 6.59 -8.06 12.36
N TYR A 86 7.14 -8.19 11.14
CA TYR A 86 7.09 -7.14 10.14
C TYR A 86 6.39 -7.62 8.88
N MET A 87 5.80 -6.66 8.18
CA MET A 87 5.13 -6.88 6.91
C MET A 87 5.81 -6.05 5.84
N GLU A 88 6.24 -6.70 4.76
CA GLU A 88 6.80 -6.02 3.59
C GLU A 88 5.68 -5.79 2.59
N LEU A 89 5.50 -4.53 2.19
CA LEU A 89 4.45 -4.10 1.29
C LEU A 89 5.10 -3.58 0.02
N TYR A 90 4.96 -4.32 -1.07
CA TYR A 90 5.55 -3.95 -2.35
C TYR A 90 4.56 -3.09 -3.11
N ALA A 91 4.97 -1.86 -3.38
CA ALA A 91 4.08 -0.83 -3.89
C ALA A 91 4.46 -0.39 -5.30
N GLU A 92 3.45 -0.22 -6.13
CA GLU A 92 3.58 0.41 -7.44
C GLU A 92 2.88 1.76 -7.41
N ARG A 93 3.33 2.66 -8.27
CA ARG A 93 2.70 3.98 -8.37
C ARG A 93 1.33 3.84 -9.00
N LYS A 94 0.31 4.39 -8.32
CA LYS A 94 -1.05 4.37 -8.83
C LYS A 94 -1.28 5.59 -9.71
N ILE A 95 -1.40 5.36 -11.02
CA ILE A 95 -1.57 6.41 -12.01
C ILE A 95 -3.07 6.62 -12.26
N GLY A 96 -3.49 7.87 -12.39
CA GLY A 96 -4.87 8.20 -12.74
C GLY A 96 -5.85 8.21 -11.56
N VAL A 97 -5.34 8.38 -10.36
CA VAL A 97 -6.17 8.39 -9.15
C VAL A 97 -6.13 9.76 -8.51
#